data_b82eed8f7bcb012fa64e4a22206dc82a
#
_entry.id   b82eed8f7bcb012fa64e4a22206dc82a
#
_cell.length_a   1.000
_cell.length_b   1.000
_cell.length_c   1.000
_cell.angle_alpha   90.00
_cell.angle_beta   90.00
_cell.angle_gamma   90.00
#
_symmetry.space_group_name_H-M   'P 1'
#
loop_
_entity.id
_entity.type
_entity.pdbx_description
1 polymer ?
#
loop_
_entity_poly.entity_id
_entity_poly.type
_entity_poly.pdbx_seq_one_letter_code
_entity_poly.pdbx_strand_id
1 'polypeptide(L)'
;MQARPAKGPGIPADYLIGIIPASDTGAFECAMWSLLGAKPVTAMAWESFGEGWVTDINKQLKLNAKVMKAAYGEIPNLKEVDWNTDVVFTWNGTTSGVKMP
;
A
#
# COMPACT_ATOMS: atom_id res chain seq x y z
N MET A 1 -18.21 9.46 -3.00
CA MET A 1 -16.88 9.82 -3.56
C MET A 1 -17.03 10.33 -4.98
N GLN A 2 -16.39 11.41 -5.33
CA GLN A 2 -16.33 11.91 -6.69
C GLN A 2 -14.89 11.85 -7.19
N ALA A 3 -14.69 11.29 -8.39
CA ALA A 3 -13.40 11.29 -9.04
C ALA A 3 -13.33 12.50 -10.00
N ARG A 4 -12.20 13.18 -10.01
CA ARG A 4 -11.96 14.37 -10.84
C ARG A 4 -10.64 14.22 -11.61
N PRO A 5 -10.48 14.89 -12.75
CA PRO A 5 -9.18 14.96 -13.40
C PRO A 5 -8.10 15.46 -12.43
N ALA A 6 -6.92 14.88 -12.53
CA ALA A 6 -5.80 15.26 -11.67
C ALA A 6 -5.35 16.70 -11.96
N LYS A 7 -5.10 17.45 -10.90
CA LYS A 7 -4.50 18.79 -10.98
C LYS A 7 -3.36 18.85 -9.96
N GLY A 8 -2.23 19.33 -10.37
CA GLY A 8 -1.09 19.53 -9.49
C GLY A 8 0.19 18.91 -10.02
N PRO A 9 1.35 19.32 -9.46
CA PRO A 9 2.65 18.83 -9.90
C PRO A 9 2.81 17.33 -9.59
N GLY A 10 3.42 16.63 -10.51
CA GLY A 10 3.78 15.22 -10.34
C GLY A 10 2.68 14.20 -10.65
N ILE A 11 1.46 14.65 -10.94
CA ILE A 11 0.36 13.76 -11.30
C ILE A 11 0.01 13.95 -12.78
N PRO A 12 0.04 12.88 -13.60
CA PRO A 12 -0.36 13.00 -14.99
C PRO A 12 -1.80 13.51 -15.12
N ALA A 13 -2.05 14.34 -16.15
CA ALA A 13 -3.34 15.01 -16.31
C ALA A 13 -4.50 14.05 -16.62
N ASP A 14 -4.20 12.86 -17.12
CA ASP A 14 -5.21 11.83 -17.42
C ASP A 14 -5.57 10.95 -16.21
N TYR A 15 -4.93 11.17 -15.07
CA TYR A 15 -5.27 10.47 -13.84
C TYR A 15 -6.48 11.09 -13.17
N LEU A 16 -7.26 10.27 -12.49
CA LEU A 16 -8.39 10.72 -11.69
C LEU A 16 -7.99 10.77 -10.21
N ILE A 17 -8.48 11.78 -9.51
CA ILE A 17 -8.27 11.94 -8.08
C ILE A 17 -9.62 11.82 -7.39
N GLY A 18 -9.71 10.93 -6.41
CA GLY A 18 -10.88 10.77 -5.56
C GLY A 18 -10.54 11.17 -4.13
N ILE A 19 -11.49 11.81 -3.47
CA ILE A 19 -11.39 12.13 -2.05
C ILE A 19 -12.49 11.36 -1.33
N ILE A 20 -12.12 10.60 -0.31
CA ILE A 20 -13.08 9.86 0.50
C ILE A 20 -13.02 10.32 1.95
N PRO A 21 -14.14 10.23 2.68
CA PRO A 21 -14.15 10.56 4.11
C PRO A 21 -13.36 9.54 4.90
N ALA A 22 -12.89 9.90 6.05
CA ALA A 22 -12.21 9.18 7.10
C ALA A 22 -10.72 9.54 7.17
N SER A 23 -9.84 8.61 6.86
CA SER A 23 -8.40 8.80 7.07
C SER A 23 -7.60 8.23 5.91
N ASP A 24 -6.29 8.42 5.94
CA ASP A 24 -5.39 7.77 4.99
C ASP A 24 -5.56 6.25 5.00
N THR A 25 -5.75 5.67 6.18
CA THR A 25 -6.05 4.24 6.32
C THR A 25 -7.34 3.87 5.61
N GLY A 26 -8.40 4.67 5.75
CA GLY A 26 -9.66 4.44 5.05
C GLY A 26 -9.50 4.49 3.54
N ALA A 27 -8.73 5.43 3.02
CA ALA A 27 -8.44 5.53 1.60
C ALA A 27 -7.62 4.32 1.10
N PHE A 28 -6.64 3.92 1.87
CA PHE A 28 -5.80 2.76 1.56
C PHE A 28 -6.62 1.47 1.56
N GLU A 29 -7.45 1.27 2.55
CA GLU A 29 -8.32 0.10 2.62
C GLU A 29 -9.32 0.04 1.46
N CYS A 30 -9.88 1.17 1.08
CA CYS A 30 -10.73 1.25 -0.10
C CYS A 30 -9.99 0.77 -1.37
N ALA A 31 -8.74 1.20 -1.55
CA ALA A 31 -7.92 0.75 -2.66
C ALA A 31 -7.61 -0.74 -2.60
N MET A 32 -7.27 -1.27 -1.42
CA MET A 32 -7.00 -2.70 -1.23
C MET A 32 -8.20 -3.56 -1.62
N TRP A 33 -9.38 -3.21 -1.14
CA TRP A 33 -10.60 -3.98 -1.40
C TRP A 33 -11.02 -3.92 -2.86
N SER A 34 -10.71 -2.84 -3.55
CA SER A 34 -11.14 -2.63 -4.93
C SER A 34 -10.14 -3.13 -5.98
N LEU A 35 -8.84 -3.08 -5.67
CA LEU A 35 -7.79 -3.29 -6.66
C LEU A 35 -7.04 -4.62 -6.52
N LEU A 36 -6.92 -5.15 -5.31
CA LEU A 36 -6.16 -6.38 -5.09
C LEU A 36 -7.00 -7.63 -5.37
N GLY A 37 -6.33 -8.70 -5.77
CA GLY A 37 -6.92 -10.03 -5.95
C GLY A 37 -6.83 -10.57 -7.37
N ALA A 38 -6.69 -9.73 -8.38
CA ALA A 38 -6.53 -10.17 -9.78
C ALA A 38 -5.15 -10.80 -10.03
N LYS A 39 -4.15 -10.36 -9.29
CA LYS A 39 -2.78 -10.89 -9.34
C LYS A 39 -2.34 -11.32 -7.95
N PRO A 40 -1.31 -12.18 -7.87
CA PRO A 40 -0.66 -12.42 -6.57
C PRO A 40 -0.16 -11.11 -5.96
N VAL A 41 -0.10 -11.06 -4.64
CA VAL A 41 0.25 -9.85 -3.89
C VAL A 41 1.53 -10.08 -3.11
N THR A 42 2.46 -9.11 -3.18
CA THR A 42 3.61 -9.01 -2.30
C THR A 42 3.40 -7.80 -1.41
N ALA A 43 3.37 -8.01 -0.10
CA ALA A 43 3.16 -6.95 0.88
C ALA A 43 4.41 -6.77 1.74
N MET A 44 4.84 -5.53 1.92
CA MET A 44 6.00 -5.19 2.74
C MET A 44 5.55 -4.41 3.97
N ALA A 45 6.09 -4.76 5.13
CA ALA A 45 5.75 -4.10 6.39
C ALA A 45 6.97 -3.93 7.27
N TRP A 46 7.06 -2.78 7.93
CA TRP A 46 8.15 -2.47 8.87
C TRP A 46 7.69 -1.57 10.02
N GLU A 47 6.40 -1.35 10.13
CA GLU A 47 5.80 -0.55 11.19
C GLU A 47 4.33 -0.95 11.39
N SER A 48 3.69 -0.42 12.43
CA SER A 48 2.36 -0.91 12.84
C SER A 48 1.26 -0.72 11.82
N PHE A 49 1.26 0.39 11.09
CA PHE A 49 0.22 0.62 10.07
C PHE A 49 0.37 -0.35 8.91
N GLY A 50 1.59 -0.54 8.41
CA GLY A 50 1.87 -1.51 7.36
C GLY A 50 1.53 -2.93 7.78
N GLU A 51 1.84 -3.32 9.02
CA GLU A 51 1.46 -4.63 9.54
C GLU A 51 -0.05 -4.82 9.64
N GLY A 52 -0.79 -3.77 10.00
CA GLY A 52 -2.24 -3.79 10.00
C GLY A 52 -2.81 -4.07 8.62
N TRP A 53 -2.28 -3.45 7.59
CA TRP A 53 -2.70 -3.68 6.21
C TRP A 53 -2.33 -5.07 5.72
N VAL A 54 -1.16 -5.61 6.07
CA VAL A 54 -0.81 -7.00 5.78
C VAL A 54 -1.81 -7.96 6.41
N THR A 55 -2.19 -7.71 7.65
CA THR A 55 -3.22 -8.50 8.34
C THR A 55 -4.55 -8.45 7.59
N ASP A 56 -4.98 -7.28 7.16
CA ASP A 56 -6.22 -7.13 6.39
C ASP A 56 -6.16 -7.89 5.06
N ILE A 57 -5.06 -7.80 4.35
CA ILE A 57 -4.88 -8.52 3.08
C ILE A 57 -5.00 -10.03 3.29
N ASN A 58 -4.35 -10.58 4.29
CA ASN A 58 -4.28 -12.02 4.49
C ASN A 58 -5.48 -12.58 5.25
N LYS A 59 -5.99 -11.87 6.27
CA LYS A 59 -7.07 -12.38 7.13
C LYS A 59 -8.45 -11.95 6.68
N GLN A 60 -8.62 -10.73 6.22
CA GLN A 60 -9.93 -10.21 5.81
C GLN A 60 -10.18 -10.46 4.33
N LEU A 61 -9.26 -10.09 3.45
CA LEU A 61 -9.36 -10.33 2.02
C LEU A 61 -8.96 -11.75 1.62
N LYS A 62 -8.23 -12.46 2.46
CA LYS A 62 -7.78 -13.85 2.27
C LYS A 62 -7.00 -14.04 0.97
N LEU A 63 -6.13 -13.10 0.63
CA LEU A 63 -5.39 -13.10 -0.62
C LEU A 63 -4.07 -13.88 -0.57
N ASN A 64 -3.65 -14.40 0.58
CA ASN A 64 -2.44 -15.19 0.70
C ASN A 64 -1.19 -14.45 0.19
N ALA A 65 -1.04 -13.18 0.55
CA ALA A 65 0.08 -12.37 0.09
C ALA A 65 1.42 -12.90 0.58
N LYS A 66 2.45 -12.79 -0.25
CA LYS A 66 3.83 -12.96 0.20
C LYS A 66 4.18 -11.76 1.09
N VAL A 67 4.51 -12.01 2.34
CA VAL A 67 4.81 -10.95 3.31
C VAL A 67 6.32 -10.81 3.48
N MET A 68 6.82 -9.59 3.28
CA MET A 68 8.22 -9.24 3.51
C MET A 68 8.27 -8.25 4.67
N LYS A 69 8.79 -8.69 5.81
CA LYS A 69 8.88 -7.87 7.03
C LYS A 69 10.30 -7.41 7.26
N ALA A 70 10.42 -6.23 7.86
CA ALA A 70 11.67 -5.71 8.39
C ALA A 70 11.46 -5.25 9.83
N ALA A 71 12.56 -5.08 10.57
CA ALA A 71 12.53 -4.51 11.90
C ALA A 71 12.03 -3.06 11.82
N TYR A 72 11.46 -2.57 12.93
CA TYR A 72 10.99 -1.20 13.03
C TYR A 72 12.15 -0.23 12.71
N GLY A 73 11.89 0.67 11.77
CA GLY A 73 12.91 1.62 11.31
C GLY A 73 13.80 1.12 10.17
N GLU A 74 13.58 -0.09 9.67
CA GLU A 74 14.33 -0.68 8.56
C GLU A 74 13.40 -1.03 7.39
N ILE A 75 13.95 -1.29 6.21
CA ILE A 75 13.19 -1.77 5.06
C ILE A 75 13.63 -3.17 4.67
N PRO A 76 12.74 -3.99 4.07
CA PRO A 76 13.12 -5.31 3.56
C PRO A 76 14.09 -5.20 2.39
N ASN A 77 14.71 -6.32 2.02
CA ASN A 77 15.57 -6.38 0.85
C ASN A 77 14.73 -6.24 -0.43
N LEU A 78 14.80 -5.10 -1.07
CA LEU A 78 14.02 -4.80 -2.27
C LEU A 78 14.38 -5.67 -3.47
N LYS A 79 15.56 -6.31 -3.45
CA LYS A 79 15.96 -7.24 -4.51
C LYS A 79 15.17 -8.54 -4.51
N GLU A 80 14.51 -8.87 -3.40
CA GLU A 80 13.68 -10.07 -3.26
C GLU A 80 12.22 -9.85 -3.66
N VAL A 81 11.86 -8.64 -4.07
CA VAL A 81 10.49 -8.32 -4.48
C VAL A 81 10.19 -8.96 -5.83
N ASP A 82 9.08 -9.68 -5.90
CA ASP A 82 8.57 -10.20 -7.17
C ASP A 82 7.73 -9.12 -7.87
N TRP A 83 8.32 -8.47 -8.87
CA TRP A 83 7.69 -7.37 -9.60
C TRP A 83 6.60 -7.83 -10.59
N ASN A 84 6.35 -9.13 -10.70
CA ASN A 84 5.20 -9.66 -11.45
C ASN A 84 3.94 -9.75 -10.59
N THR A 85 4.02 -9.36 -9.31
CA THR A 85 2.90 -9.28 -8.38
C THR A 85 2.47 -7.83 -8.17
N ASP A 86 1.28 -7.64 -7.63
CA ASP A 86 0.90 -6.34 -7.07
C ASP A 86 1.68 -6.10 -5.79
N VAL A 87 2.38 -4.99 -5.69
CA VAL A 87 3.26 -4.70 -4.56
C VAL A 87 2.63 -3.63 -3.67
N VAL A 88 2.47 -3.95 -2.40
CA VAL A 88 1.86 -3.07 -1.40
C VAL A 88 2.89 -2.71 -0.35
N PHE A 89 3.09 -1.42 -0.11
CA PHE A 89 4.04 -0.94 0.89
C PHE A 89 3.70 0.49 1.32
N THR A 90 4.26 0.89 2.47
CA THR A 90 4.19 2.28 2.94
C THR A 90 5.33 3.07 2.34
N TRP A 91 5.03 4.20 1.69
CA TRP A 91 6.07 5.04 1.07
C TRP A 91 7.03 5.61 2.12
N ASN A 92 6.48 6.06 3.23
CA ASN A 92 7.27 6.46 4.39
C ASN A 92 6.51 6.15 5.67
N GLY A 93 7.21 5.63 6.67
CA GLY A 93 6.61 5.25 7.95
C GLY A 93 6.33 6.48 8.81
N THR A 94 5.12 6.56 9.36
CA THR A 94 4.69 7.71 10.15
C THR A 94 5.56 7.91 11.38
N THR A 95 5.72 6.92 12.21
CA THR A 95 6.51 7.02 13.46
C THR A 95 7.95 6.63 13.26
N SER A 96 8.20 5.63 12.42
CA SER A 96 9.55 5.12 12.18
C SER A 96 10.43 6.07 11.37
N GLY A 97 9.82 6.94 10.56
CA GLY A 97 10.56 7.84 9.68
C GLY A 97 11.20 7.17 8.48
N VAL A 98 10.99 5.87 8.28
CA VAL A 98 11.54 5.13 7.14
C VAL A 98 10.87 5.61 5.85
N LYS A 99 11.68 5.86 4.84
CA LYS A 99 11.21 6.25 3.51
C LYS A 99 11.78 5.30 2.47
N MET A 100 10.96 4.94 1.50
CA MET A 100 11.42 4.16 0.35
C MET A 100 12.45 4.93 -0.47
N PRO A 101 13.54 4.30 -0.88
CA PRO A 101 14.55 4.93 -1.71
C PRO A 101 14.04 5.31 -3.10
#